data_6bf86d4197d69c943204d6bdc17e9b3a
#
_entry.id   6bf86d4197d69c943204d6bdc17e9b3a
#
_cell.length_a   1.000
_cell.length_b   1.000
_cell.length_c   1.000
_cell.angle_alpha   90.00
_cell.angle_beta   90.00
_cell.angle_gamma   90.00
#
_symmetry.space_group_name_H-M   'P 1'
#
loop_
_entity.id
_entity.type
_entity.pdbx_description
1 polymer ?
#
loop_
_entity_poly.entity_id
_entity_poly.type
_entity_poly.pdbx_seq_one_letter_code
_entity_poly.pdbx_strand_id
1 'polypeptide(L)'
;MLFEQCLDAIPALRGLAGRPRQKPRKLHADKGYDYRRCRAYLKARGILGRIARRGVESSQRLGKHRWVVERTHAWFAGFGKLRIRFERRLDIHQALLTLAAAIICSRFVDRLC
;
A
#
# COMPACT_ATOMS: atom_id res chain seq x y z
N MET A 1 -5.02 -10.67 11.39
CA MET A 1 -5.37 -10.09 10.06
C MET A 1 -4.19 -9.33 9.52
N LEU A 2 -3.89 -9.52 8.26
CA LEU A 2 -2.72 -8.89 7.61
C LEU A 2 -2.77 -7.36 7.55
N PHE A 3 -3.96 -6.78 7.62
CA PHE A 3 -4.16 -5.33 7.56
C PHE A 3 -3.34 -4.57 8.62
N GLU A 4 -3.45 -5.00 9.87
CA GLU A 4 -2.72 -4.38 10.98
C GLU A 4 -1.21 -4.61 10.85
N GLN A 5 -0.82 -5.83 10.48
CA GLN A 5 0.58 -6.19 10.29
C GLN A 5 1.24 -5.37 9.18
N CYS A 6 0.54 -5.15 8.08
CA CYS A 6 1.05 -4.31 6.99
C CYS A 6 1.27 -2.87 7.43
N LEU A 7 0.37 -2.31 8.22
CA LEU A 7 0.51 -0.95 8.73
C LEU A 7 1.63 -0.84 9.77
N ASP A 8 1.77 -1.83 10.63
CA ASP A 8 2.84 -1.87 11.64
C ASP A 8 4.22 -2.04 11.01
N ALA A 9 4.29 -2.67 9.84
CA ALA A 9 5.53 -2.89 9.13
C ALA A 9 6.06 -1.65 8.38
N ILE A 10 5.29 -0.57 8.30
CA ILE A 10 5.75 0.67 7.64
C ILE A 10 6.90 1.26 8.46
N PRO A 11 8.11 1.39 7.86
CA PRO A 11 9.26 1.95 8.58
C PRO A 11 9.10 3.44 8.82
N ALA A 12 9.83 3.95 9.80
CA ALA A 12 9.91 5.39 10.04
C ALA A 12 10.59 6.08 8.86
N LEU A 13 9.92 7.06 8.26
CA LEU A 13 10.43 7.82 7.13
C LEU A 13 11.03 9.14 7.61
N ARG A 14 12.33 9.31 7.43
CA ARG A 14 13.01 10.58 7.66
C ARG A 14 12.82 11.47 6.43
N GLY A 15 12.17 12.60 6.66
CA GLY A 15 12.10 13.69 5.69
C GLY A 15 13.01 14.84 6.08
N LEU A 16 12.56 16.05 5.84
CA LEU A 16 13.16 17.28 6.34
C LEU A 16 13.14 17.32 7.88
N ALA A 17 13.85 18.27 8.50
CA ALA A 17 13.99 18.39 9.96
C ALA A 17 12.70 18.13 10.73
N GLY A 18 12.74 17.23 11.71
CA GLY A 18 11.60 16.85 12.54
C GLY A 18 11.56 15.36 12.89
N ARG A 19 10.51 14.94 13.55
CA ARG A 19 10.29 13.53 13.88
C ARG A 19 10.09 12.69 12.60
N PRO A 20 10.71 11.51 12.50
CA PRO A 20 10.43 10.59 11.41
C PRO A 20 8.94 10.25 11.34
N ARG A 21 8.37 10.24 10.16
CA ARG A 21 6.99 9.79 9.98
C ARG A 21 6.90 8.28 10.16
N GLN A 22 6.04 7.87 11.07
CA GLN A 22 5.80 6.45 11.35
C GLN A 22 4.44 5.96 10.86
N LYS A 23 3.57 6.86 10.42
CA LYS A 23 2.23 6.52 9.95
C LYS A 23 1.82 7.39 8.77
N PRO A 24 1.00 6.86 7.86
CA PRO A 24 0.39 7.67 6.81
C PRO A 24 -0.64 8.62 7.41
N ARG A 25 -0.84 9.76 6.77
CA ARG A 25 -1.91 10.70 7.15
C ARG A 25 -3.29 10.13 6.80
N LYS A 26 -3.40 9.47 5.67
CA LYS A 26 -4.64 8.98 5.10
C LYS A 26 -4.42 7.61 4.47
N LEU A 27 -5.33 6.70 4.69
CA LEU A 27 -5.30 5.36 4.14
C LEU A 27 -6.58 5.09 3.35
N HIS A 28 -6.41 4.58 2.15
CA HIS A 28 -7.51 4.07 1.33
C HIS A 28 -7.44 2.55 1.29
N ALA A 29 -8.54 1.90 1.58
CA ALA A 29 -8.63 0.45 1.53
C ALA A 29 -9.90 -0.01 0.82
N ASP A 30 -9.84 -1.21 0.28
CA ASP A 30 -10.96 -1.85 -0.38
C ASP A 30 -12.06 -2.23 0.62
N LYS A 31 -13.28 -2.41 0.11
CA LYS A 31 -14.43 -2.87 0.89
C LYS A 31 -14.23 -4.23 1.56
N GLY A 32 -13.26 -5.02 1.09
CA GLY A 32 -12.83 -6.25 1.75
C GLY A 32 -12.32 -6.04 3.17
N TYR A 33 -11.87 -4.83 3.50
CA TYR A 33 -11.40 -4.44 4.83
C TYR A 33 -12.43 -3.64 5.63
N ASP A 34 -13.69 -3.63 5.21
CA ASP A 34 -14.77 -2.96 5.93
C ASP A 34 -15.20 -3.75 7.17
N TYR A 35 -14.30 -3.82 8.14
CA TYR A 35 -14.53 -4.42 9.44
C TYR A 35 -14.40 -3.37 10.53
N ARG A 36 -15.20 -3.53 11.57
CA ARG A 36 -15.15 -2.66 12.76
C ARG A 36 -13.74 -2.64 13.36
N ARG A 37 -13.07 -3.79 13.38
CA ARG A 37 -11.70 -3.94 13.88
C ARG A 37 -10.71 -3.07 13.11
N CYS A 38 -10.78 -3.08 11.77
CA CYS A 38 -9.88 -2.28 10.93
C CYS A 38 -10.09 -0.78 11.15
N ARG A 39 -11.34 -0.35 11.23
CA ARG A 39 -11.67 1.05 11.48
C ARG A 39 -11.22 1.51 12.86
N ALA A 40 -11.42 0.68 13.89
CA ALA A 40 -10.98 0.97 15.25
C ALA A 40 -9.46 1.07 15.33
N TYR A 41 -8.74 0.20 14.65
CA TYR A 41 -7.28 0.22 14.58
C TYR A 41 -6.76 1.53 13.96
N LEU A 42 -7.34 1.94 12.84
CA LEU A 42 -6.96 3.20 12.19
C LEU A 42 -7.22 4.41 13.09
N LYS A 43 -8.37 4.43 13.77
CA LYS A 43 -8.72 5.49 14.71
C LYS A 43 -7.75 5.54 15.88
N ALA A 44 -7.40 4.38 16.43
CA ALA A 44 -6.44 4.28 17.54
C ALA A 44 -5.05 4.79 17.15
N ARG A 45 -4.64 4.56 15.90
CA ARG A 45 -3.36 5.04 15.35
C ARG A 45 -3.41 6.48 14.85
N GLY A 46 -4.56 7.12 14.85
CA GLY A 46 -4.73 8.47 14.33
C GLY A 46 -4.57 8.58 12.82
N ILE A 47 -4.91 7.54 12.10
CA ILE A 47 -4.88 7.49 10.63
C ILE A 47 -6.28 7.75 10.10
N LEU A 48 -6.43 8.69 9.16
CA LEU A 48 -7.70 8.92 8.50
C LEU A 48 -7.97 7.78 7.52
N GLY A 49 -8.90 6.91 7.86
CA GLY A 49 -9.26 5.76 7.04
C GLY A 49 -10.39 6.08 6.05
N ARG A 50 -10.17 5.73 4.80
CA ARG A 50 -11.19 5.73 3.77
C ARG A 50 -11.37 4.31 3.24
N ILE A 51 -12.21 3.55 3.95
CA ILE A 51 -12.54 2.18 3.57
C ILE A 51 -13.91 2.20 2.91
N ALA A 52 -14.02 1.66 1.71
CA ALA A 52 -15.29 1.55 1.01
C ALA A 52 -16.25 0.68 1.84
N ARG A 53 -17.49 1.15 2.01
CA ARG A 53 -18.50 0.43 2.78
C ARG A 53 -19.14 -0.66 1.93
N ARG A 54 -19.32 -1.83 2.53
CA ARG A 54 -20.08 -2.92 1.91
C ARG A 54 -21.54 -2.49 1.71
N GLY A 55 -22.06 -2.74 0.51
CA GLY A 55 -23.43 -2.40 0.16
C GLY A 55 -23.66 -0.94 -0.26
N VAL A 56 -22.66 -0.07 -0.16
CA VAL A 56 -22.72 1.30 -0.66
C VAL A 56 -21.63 1.46 -1.73
N GLU A 57 -22.02 1.37 -2.98
CA GLU A 57 -21.09 1.58 -4.11
C GLU A 57 -21.36 2.92 -4.78
N SER A 58 -20.34 3.78 -4.74
CA SER A 58 -20.26 4.93 -5.60
C SER A 58 -19.01 4.78 -6.47
N SER A 59 -19.19 4.26 -7.67
CA SER A 59 -18.12 4.07 -8.63
C SER A 59 -17.41 5.39 -8.99
N GLN A 60 -18.14 6.49 -8.95
CA GLN A 60 -17.60 7.82 -9.27
C GLN A 60 -16.61 8.35 -8.23
N ARG A 61 -16.79 7.99 -6.95
CA ARG A 61 -15.89 8.44 -5.88
C ARG A 61 -14.68 7.53 -5.70
N LEU A 62 -14.81 6.25 -6.01
CA LEU A 62 -13.75 5.27 -5.87
C LEU A 62 -12.67 5.43 -6.94
N GLY A 63 -13.04 5.75 -8.17
CA GLY A 63 -12.10 5.91 -9.29
C GLY A 63 -11.06 7.00 -9.07
N LYS A 64 -11.41 8.06 -8.33
CA LYS A 64 -10.52 9.19 -8.05
C LYS A 64 -9.28 8.81 -7.24
N HIS A 65 -9.36 7.79 -6.38
CA HIS A 65 -8.25 7.36 -5.53
C HIS A 65 -7.69 5.98 -5.91
N ARG A 66 -8.44 5.23 -6.69
CA ARG A 66 -8.12 3.85 -7.05
C ARG A 66 -7.00 3.74 -8.08
N TRP A 67 -6.83 4.75 -8.90
CA TRP A 67 -5.82 4.76 -9.96
C TRP A 67 -4.40 4.57 -9.42
N VAL A 68 -4.12 5.00 -8.19
CA VAL A 68 -2.79 4.84 -7.56
C VAL A 68 -2.47 3.37 -7.34
N VAL A 69 -3.44 2.60 -6.86
CA VAL A 69 -3.29 1.16 -6.64
C VAL A 69 -3.11 0.42 -7.97
N GLU A 70 -3.95 0.74 -8.94
CA GLU A 70 -3.88 0.15 -10.29
C GLU A 70 -2.55 0.46 -10.97
N ARG A 71 -2.06 1.67 -10.85
CA ARG A 71 -0.74 2.09 -11.34
C ARG A 71 0.37 1.25 -10.70
N THR A 72 0.34 1.09 -9.39
CA THR A 72 1.34 0.32 -8.66
C THR A 72 1.34 -1.15 -9.08
N HIS A 73 0.17 -1.75 -9.23
CA HIS A 73 0.05 -3.11 -9.76
C HIS A 73 0.59 -3.23 -11.19
N ALA A 74 0.33 -2.24 -12.04
CA ALA A 74 0.86 -2.21 -13.40
C ALA A 74 2.39 -2.15 -13.41
N TRP A 75 2.99 -1.37 -12.52
CA TRP A 75 4.45 -1.33 -12.40
C TRP A 75 5.04 -2.68 -12.01
N PHE A 76 4.44 -3.37 -11.04
CA PHE A 76 4.89 -4.70 -10.65
C PHE A 76 4.66 -5.74 -11.75
N ALA A 77 3.57 -5.64 -12.49
CA ALA A 77 3.28 -6.53 -13.61
C ALA A 77 4.29 -6.40 -14.77
N GLY A 78 5.01 -5.29 -14.86
CA GLY A 78 6.13 -5.12 -15.78
C GLY A 78 7.32 -6.06 -15.50
N PHE A 79 7.40 -6.64 -14.31
CA PHE A 79 8.39 -7.65 -13.97
C PHE A 79 7.77 -9.03 -14.20
N GLY A 80 8.29 -9.79 -15.15
CA GLY A 80 7.68 -11.06 -15.60
C GLY A 80 7.40 -12.06 -14.49
N LYS A 81 8.29 -12.20 -13.50
CA LYS A 81 8.12 -13.12 -12.37
C LYS A 81 7.05 -12.67 -11.36
N LEU A 82 6.64 -11.41 -11.38
CA LEU A 82 5.62 -10.87 -10.49
C LEU A 82 4.25 -10.76 -11.15
N ARG A 83 4.20 -10.84 -12.47
CA ARG A 83 2.95 -10.80 -13.24
C ARG A 83 2.06 -11.99 -12.93
N ILE A 84 2.69 -13.16 -12.78
CA ILE A 84 2.09 -14.38 -12.26
C ILE A 84 2.99 -14.81 -11.13
N ARG A 85 2.42 -15.25 -10.02
CA ARG A 85 3.22 -15.78 -8.91
C ARG A 85 3.99 -17.01 -9.38
N PHE A 86 5.22 -16.79 -9.81
CA PHE A 86 6.11 -17.82 -10.34
C PHE A 86 6.73 -18.67 -9.22
N GLU A 87 7.12 -18.03 -8.12
CA GLU A 87 7.76 -18.69 -7.00
C GLU A 87 6.73 -19.22 -6.00
N ARG A 88 6.85 -20.51 -5.67
CA ARG A 88 5.97 -21.14 -4.68
C ARG A 88 6.33 -20.77 -3.25
N ARG A 89 7.61 -20.57 -2.98
CA ARG A 89 8.08 -20.15 -1.65
C ARG A 89 7.73 -18.67 -1.41
N LEU A 90 7.08 -18.43 -0.28
CA LEU A 90 6.64 -17.10 0.09
C LEU A 90 7.82 -16.14 0.30
N ASP A 91 8.89 -16.62 0.95
CA ASP A 91 10.07 -15.81 1.24
C ASP A 91 10.78 -15.34 -0.05
N ILE A 92 10.90 -16.20 -1.05
CA ILE A 92 11.49 -15.85 -2.35
C ILE A 92 10.59 -14.87 -3.10
N HIS A 93 9.29 -15.11 -3.12
CA HIS A 93 8.33 -14.20 -3.74
C HIS A 93 8.37 -12.81 -3.09
N GLN A 94 8.44 -12.77 -1.77
CA GLN A 94 8.57 -11.52 -1.01
C GLN A 94 9.87 -10.79 -1.34
N ALA A 95 10.97 -11.52 -1.48
CA ALA A 95 12.26 -10.96 -1.86
C ALA A 95 12.22 -10.33 -3.26
N LEU A 96 11.57 -11.00 -4.22
CA LEU A 96 11.38 -10.47 -5.57
C LEU A 96 10.51 -9.20 -5.58
N LEU A 97 9.44 -9.16 -4.78
CA LEU A 97 8.61 -7.97 -4.61
C LEU A 97 9.42 -6.80 -4.05
N THR A 98 10.21 -7.05 -3.02
CA THR A 98 11.05 -6.04 -2.39
C THR A 98 12.09 -5.49 -3.36
N LEU A 99 12.73 -6.36 -4.13
CA LEU A 99 13.69 -5.96 -5.17
C LEU A 99 13.02 -5.12 -6.26
N ALA A 100 11.85 -5.54 -6.73
CA ALA A 100 11.09 -4.79 -7.74
C ALA A 100 10.68 -3.41 -7.22
N ALA A 101 10.22 -3.32 -5.97
CA ALA A 101 9.89 -2.06 -5.32
C ALA A 101 11.11 -1.13 -5.25
N ALA A 102 12.27 -1.66 -4.90
CA ALA A 102 13.52 -0.89 -4.85
C ALA A 102 13.91 -0.35 -6.23
N ILE A 103 13.77 -1.14 -7.27
CA ILE A 103 14.05 -0.73 -8.66
C ILE A 103 13.08 0.39 -9.09
N ILE A 104 11.80 0.25 -8.79
CA ILE A 104 10.79 1.28 -9.10
C ILE A 104 11.13 2.58 -8.39
N CYS A 105 11.45 2.52 -7.11
CA CYS A 105 11.84 3.70 -6.33
C CYS A 105 13.11 4.36 -6.87
N SER A 106 14.12 3.59 -7.26
CA SER A 106 15.36 4.12 -7.81
C SER A 106 15.12 4.92 -9.10
N ARG A 107 14.21 4.46 -9.94
CA ARG A 107 13.84 5.17 -11.18
C ARG A 107 13.23 6.54 -10.89
N PHE A 108 12.50 6.68 -9.78
CA PHE A 108 11.97 7.98 -9.36
C PHE A 108 13.08 8.90 -8.83
N VAL A 109 14.02 8.36 -8.06
CA VAL A 109 15.16 9.12 -7.56
C VAL A 109 16.00 9.66 -8.73
N ASP A 110 16.26 8.84 -9.73
CA ASP A 110 17.01 9.24 -10.93
C ASP A 110 16.33 10.38 -11.70
N ARG A 111 15.00 10.43 -11.68
CA ARG A 111 14.24 11.53 -12.31
C ARG A 111 14.28 12.83 -11.51
N LEU A 112 14.48 12.74 -10.20
CA LEU A 112 14.53 13.90 -9.31
C LEU A 112 15.94 14.49 -9.20
N CYS A 113 16.94 13.71 -9.54
CA CYS A 113 18.32 14.12 -9.65
C CYS A 113 18.67 14.40 -11.12
#